data_a45c7d95092ebce75dc2a722c4c7765a
#
_entry.id   a45c7d95092ebce75dc2a722c4c7765a
#
_cell.length_a   1.000
_cell.length_b   1.000
_cell.length_c   1.000
_cell.angle_alpha   90.00
_cell.angle_beta   90.00
_cell.angle_gamma   90.00
#
_symmetry.space_group_name_H-M   'P 1'
#
loop_
_entity.id
_entity.type
_entity.pdbx_description
1 polymer ?
#
loop_
_entity_poly.entity_id
_entity_poly.type
_entity_poly.pdbx_seq_one_letter_code
_entity_poly.pdbx_strand_id
1 'polypeptide(L)'
;MKQYNVIAIMLDSLRQDHLGCYGNTRVRTPNIDQLARESVIFDNAYPEGLPTIPVRTALFTGQRTLPYRPWQPLEKEDITAAEIFSALGYTCALITDTYHLAKPGMNFHKGFHSFDWIRGQEGDPYITAPHGKDLEDYIKPAMYGDRVVGLIDQYLRNTAGRKGEEDYFCARVMRKAMDWIENNAKVNQPFFLWVDSFDPHEPWDPPSRYDTYTDPNYSGKKLIHPKYGPVDWITQEELEYVRGLYAGEVTFVDTWTGHFLDKIRELGLMENTLIVLLADHGHPHGDHGSIMKTDNNLYSELLRIPLMIRHPEGLYAGKHVHPLVETDDVLPTILDILGLGHETISMHGKSAWRLVTGEASKLRDVVITGYHESRHRCVRDEEWSYISRPDPEDDELYHLTEDPKEKVNVIDRYPEKAEELRRHLGVYFRPRLPRILSIQLRYEVQHTPAGK
;
A
#
# COMPACT_ATOMS: atom_id res chain seq x y z
N MET A 1 -28.64 13.96 1.66
CA MET A 1 -27.20 14.06 2.02
C MET A 1 -26.45 14.65 0.85
N LYS A 2 -25.43 15.47 1.09
CA LYS A 2 -24.55 15.97 0.03
C LYS A 2 -23.71 14.80 -0.48
N GLN A 3 -23.75 14.54 -1.77
CA GLN A 3 -22.94 13.48 -2.38
C GLN A 3 -21.58 14.06 -2.76
N TYR A 4 -20.51 13.59 -2.12
CA TYR A 4 -19.14 13.96 -2.46
C TYR A 4 -18.58 13.00 -3.50
N ASN A 5 -17.73 13.50 -4.38
CA ASN A 5 -16.83 12.64 -5.16
C ASN A 5 -15.81 11.98 -4.23
N VAL A 6 -15.27 10.86 -4.66
CA VAL A 6 -14.20 10.16 -3.95
C VAL A 6 -13.04 9.91 -4.91
N ILE A 7 -11.85 10.32 -4.51
CA ILE A 7 -10.60 10.00 -5.21
C ILE A 7 -9.69 9.27 -4.22
N ALA A 8 -9.27 8.05 -4.57
CA ALA A 8 -8.23 7.31 -3.89
C ALA A 8 -6.95 7.33 -4.74
N ILE A 9 -5.82 7.75 -4.16
CA ILE A 9 -4.50 7.79 -4.78
C ILE A 9 -3.63 6.75 -4.07
N MET A 10 -3.37 5.64 -4.73
CA MET A 10 -2.49 4.58 -4.27
C MET A 10 -1.11 4.74 -4.90
N LEU A 11 -0.07 4.74 -4.07
CA LEU A 11 1.35 4.83 -4.47
C LEU A 11 2.06 3.59 -3.93
N ASP A 12 2.33 2.61 -4.81
CA ASP A 12 2.86 1.30 -4.41
C ASP A 12 4.27 1.42 -3.81
N SER A 13 4.51 0.72 -2.73
CA SER A 13 5.82 0.68 -2.05
C SER A 13 6.32 2.03 -1.51
N LEU A 14 5.45 3.03 -1.33
CA LEU A 14 5.84 4.34 -0.79
C LEU A 14 6.08 4.25 0.73
N ARG A 15 7.33 4.41 1.13
CA ARG A 15 7.72 4.45 2.55
C ARG A 15 7.19 5.69 3.24
N GLN A 16 6.56 5.49 4.40
CA GLN A 16 6.07 6.60 5.24
C GLN A 16 7.23 7.52 5.67
N ASP A 17 8.36 6.96 6.08
CA ASP A 17 9.54 7.70 6.55
C ASP A 17 10.32 8.44 5.45
N HIS A 18 9.86 8.38 4.20
CA HIS A 18 10.39 9.17 3.08
C HIS A 18 9.57 10.43 2.77
N LEU A 19 8.51 10.70 3.53
CA LEU A 19 7.65 11.89 3.37
C LEU A 19 7.96 12.95 4.41
N GLY A 20 7.98 14.23 3.98
CA GLY A 20 8.23 15.37 4.87
C GLY A 20 7.18 15.50 5.98
N CYS A 21 5.91 15.22 5.69
CA CYS A 21 4.82 15.25 6.67
C CYS A 21 4.94 14.18 7.76
N TYR A 22 5.78 13.17 7.58
CA TYR A 22 6.16 12.18 8.60
C TYR A 22 7.60 12.38 9.14
N GLY A 23 8.18 13.56 8.89
CA GLY A 23 9.45 13.97 9.49
C GLY A 23 10.70 13.76 8.63
N ASN A 24 10.60 13.33 7.36
CA ASN A 24 11.75 13.26 6.49
C ASN A 24 12.22 14.67 6.09
N THR A 25 13.53 14.92 6.22
CA THR A 25 14.13 16.21 5.86
C THR A 25 15.03 16.13 4.63
N ARG A 26 15.28 14.94 4.11
CA ARG A 26 16.18 14.69 2.98
C ARG A 26 15.44 14.56 1.66
N VAL A 27 14.39 13.76 1.63
CA VAL A 27 13.58 13.52 0.42
C VAL A 27 12.55 14.63 0.28
N ARG A 28 12.43 15.20 -0.92
CA ARG A 28 11.55 16.35 -1.18
C ARG A 28 10.18 15.88 -1.64
N THR A 29 9.17 16.15 -0.81
CA THR A 29 7.76 15.77 -1.07
C THR A 29 6.79 16.94 -0.81
N PRO A 30 7.04 18.14 -1.37
CA PRO A 30 6.29 19.36 -1.01
C PRO A 30 4.80 19.26 -1.34
N ASN A 31 4.40 18.50 -2.36
CA ASN A 31 3.02 18.41 -2.81
C ASN A 31 2.20 17.47 -1.92
N ILE A 32 2.76 16.31 -1.55
CA ILE A 32 2.15 15.39 -0.59
C ILE A 32 2.12 16.05 0.80
N ASP A 33 3.17 16.77 1.19
CA ASP A 33 3.20 17.54 2.44
C ASP A 33 2.15 18.65 2.48
N GLN A 34 1.84 19.26 1.32
CA GLN A 34 0.74 20.23 1.22
C GLN A 34 -0.61 19.53 1.40
N LEU A 35 -0.83 18.40 0.74
CA LEU A 35 -2.05 17.61 0.92
C LEU A 35 -2.22 17.18 2.40
N ALA A 36 -1.13 16.77 3.05
CA ALA A 36 -1.13 16.38 4.46
C ALA A 36 -1.60 17.52 5.38
N ARG A 37 -1.18 18.76 5.14
CA ARG A 37 -1.67 19.93 5.89
C ARG A 37 -3.18 20.16 5.74
N GLU A 38 -3.77 19.72 4.64
CA GLU A 38 -5.20 19.80 4.34
C GLU A 38 -5.97 18.53 4.78
N SER A 39 -5.30 17.53 5.34
CA SER A 39 -5.81 16.18 5.62
C SER A 39 -5.76 15.84 7.09
N VAL A 40 -6.50 14.78 7.45
CA VAL A 40 -6.20 13.96 8.64
C VAL A 40 -5.07 13.02 8.28
N ILE A 41 -4.07 12.90 9.15
CA ILE A 41 -2.88 12.08 8.97
C ILE A 41 -2.91 10.93 9.99
N PHE A 42 -2.76 9.69 9.51
CA PHE A 42 -2.70 8.51 10.37
C PHE A 42 -1.24 8.12 10.57
N ASP A 43 -0.74 8.20 11.80
CA ASP A 43 0.67 7.97 12.10
C ASP A 43 1.02 6.47 12.18
N ASN A 44 0.03 5.64 12.53
CA ASN A 44 0.17 4.21 12.73
C ASN A 44 -0.81 3.42 11.84
N ALA A 45 -0.63 3.55 10.52
CA ALA A 45 -1.35 2.78 9.52
C ALA A 45 -0.49 1.61 9.03
N TYR A 46 -1.09 0.42 8.89
CA TYR A 46 -0.42 -0.83 8.57
C TYR A 46 -1.17 -1.63 7.50
N PRO A 47 -0.48 -2.38 6.61
CA PRO A 47 -1.13 -3.36 5.76
C PRO A 47 -1.64 -4.54 6.60
N GLU A 48 -2.88 -4.97 6.36
CA GLU A 48 -3.46 -6.14 7.03
C GLU A 48 -2.80 -7.44 6.54
N GLY A 49 -2.57 -7.57 5.23
CA GLY A 49 -1.88 -8.70 4.61
C GLY A 49 -0.92 -8.21 3.53
N LEU A 50 0.12 -8.98 3.25
CA LEU A 50 1.17 -8.64 2.29
C LEU A 50 1.22 -9.61 1.12
N PRO A 51 1.80 -9.21 -0.01
CA PRO A 51 2.11 -7.85 -0.44
C PRO A 51 0.98 -7.25 -1.30
N THR A 52 1.28 -6.49 -2.29
CA THR A 52 0.49 -5.77 -3.30
C THR A 52 -0.97 -6.21 -3.51
N ILE A 53 -1.22 -7.48 -3.87
CA ILE A 53 -2.58 -7.99 -4.20
C ILE A 53 -3.43 -8.25 -2.95
N PRO A 54 -2.93 -8.90 -1.87
CA PRO A 54 -3.67 -9.02 -0.62
C PRO A 54 -4.07 -7.65 -0.06
N VAL A 55 -3.18 -6.66 -0.04
CA VAL A 55 -3.49 -5.31 0.43
C VAL A 55 -4.61 -4.68 -0.40
N ARG A 56 -4.51 -4.74 -1.73
CA ARG A 56 -5.56 -4.18 -2.60
C ARG A 56 -6.89 -4.90 -2.45
N THR A 57 -6.86 -6.20 -2.20
CA THR A 57 -8.08 -6.94 -1.87
C THR A 57 -8.71 -6.42 -0.59
N ALA A 58 -7.93 -6.20 0.48
CA ALA A 58 -8.42 -5.63 1.72
C ALA A 58 -9.01 -4.21 1.52
N LEU A 59 -8.32 -3.36 0.75
CA LEU A 59 -8.76 -2.00 0.43
C LEU A 59 -10.05 -1.97 -0.40
N PHE A 60 -10.21 -2.89 -1.36
CA PHE A 60 -11.38 -2.93 -2.23
C PHE A 60 -12.59 -3.56 -1.59
N THR A 61 -12.41 -4.40 -0.57
CA THR A 61 -13.50 -5.20 0.02
C THR A 61 -13.78 -4.89 1.49
N GLY A 62 -12.88 -4.20 2.20
CA GLY A 62 -12.93 -4.06 3.65
C GLY A 62 -12.74 -5.40 4.39
N GLN A 63 -12.21 -6.43 3.71
CA GLN A 63 -12.06 -7.78 4.26
C GLN A 63 -10.60 -8.09 4.53
N ARG A 64 -10.33 -8.83 5.60
CA ARG A 64 -9.01 -9.38 5.89
C ARG A 64 -8.63 -10.47 4.90
N THR A 65 -7.39 -10.46 4.48
CA THR A 65 -6.81 -11.44 3.57
C THR A 65 -5.85 -12.40 4.28
N LEU A 66 -5.00 -11.89 5.16
CA LEU A 66 -3.91 -12.65 5.79
C LEU A 66 -4.33 -14.01 6.36
N PRO A 67 -5.44 -14.16 7.12
CA PRO A 67 -5.82 -15.44 7.67
C PRO A 67 -6.57 -16.35 6.69
N TYR A 68 -7.02 -15.84 5.53
CA TYR A 68 -8.02 -16.53 4.73
C TYR A 68 -7.55 -16.90 3.33
N ARG A 69 -6.71 -16.08 2.68
CA ARG A 69 -6.34 -16.29 1.30
C ARG A 69 -5.00 -15.66 0.90
N PRO A 70 -4.28 -16.33 -0.02
CA PRO A 70 -2.99 -15.89 -0.53
C PRO A 70 -3.12 -14.78 -1.59
N TRP A 71 -2.03 -14.54 -2.30
CA TRP A 71 -2.02 -13.76 -3.53
C TRP A 71 -2.86 -14.45 -4.60
N GLN A 72 -4.07 -13.94 -4.83
CA GLN A 72 -5.03 -14.51 -5.78
C GLN A 72 -5.92 -13.43 -6.40
N PRO A 73 -6.65 -13.73 -7.49
CA PRO A 73 -7.66 -12.84 -8.04
C PRO A 73 -8.77 -12.50 -7.03
N LEU A 74 -9.45 -11.36 -7.27
CA LEU A 74 -10.76 -11.15 -6.64
C LEU A 74 -11.72 -12.25 -7.05
N GLU A 75 -12.41 -12.79 -6.07
CA GLU A 75 -13.42 -13.86 -6.26
C GLU A 75 -14.73 -13.25 -6.76
N LYS A 76 -15.57 -14.11 -7.33
CA LYS A 76 -16.87 -13.68 -7.86
C LYS A 76 -17.77 -13.12 -6.75
N GLU A 77 -17.66 -13.67 -5.56
CA GLU A 77 -18.45 -13.36 -4.37
C GLU A 77 -17.93 -12.13 -3.62
N ASP A 78 -16.73 -11.64 -3.92
CA ASP A 78 -16.20 -10.42 -3.33
C ASP A 78 -17.08 -9.23 -3.74
N ILE A 79 -17.55 -8.47 -2.77
CA ILE A 79 -18.23 -7.20 -3.01
C ILE A 79 -17.19 -6.09 -2.93
N THR A 80 -16.96 -5.40 -4.04
CA THR A 80 -15.93 -4.38 -4.16
C THR A 80 -16.45 -2.97 -3.86
N ALA A 81 -15.55 -2.07 -3.48
CA ALA A 81 -15.85 -0.65 -3.34
C ALA A 81 -16.54 -0.09 -4.60
N ALA A 82 -16.04 -0.45 -5.79
CA ALA A 82 -16.62 0.00 -7.05
C ALA A 82 -18.05 -0.49 -7.26
N GLU A 83 -18.38 -1.73 -6.86
CA GLU A 83 -19.76 -2.24 -6.90
C GLU A 83 -20.67 -1.49 -5.92
N ILE A 84 -20.18 -1.22 -4.69
CA ILE A 84 -20.93 -0.44 -3.70
C ILE A 84 -21.22 0.97 -4.24
N PHE A 85 -20.19 1.68 -4.70
CA PHE A 85 -20.33 3.03 -5.23
C PHE A 85 -21.21 3.06 -6.49
N SER A 86 -21.06 2.08 -7.38
CA SER A 86 -21.91 1.94 -8.57
C SER A 86 -23.39 1.76 -8.21
N ALA A 87 -23.69 0.90 -7.23
CA ALA A 87 -25.07 0.69 -6.73
C ALA A 87 -25.65 1.97 -6.09
N LEU A 88 -24.79 2.86 -5.57
CA LEU A 88 -25.20 4.15 -5.01
C LEU A 88 -25.27 5.27 -6.06
N GLY A 89 -25.10 4.95 -7.34
CA GLY A 89 -25.25 5.88 -8.45
C GLY A 89 -23.99 6.68 -8.79
N TYR A 90 -22.81 6.25 -8.33
CA TYR A 90 -21.52 6.86 -8.70
C TYR A 90 -21.04 6.35 -10.06
N THR A 91 -20.37 7.21 -10.82
CA THR A 91 -19.52 6.76 -11.93
C THR A 91 -18.18 6.31 -11.38
N CYS A 92 -17.83 5.03 -11.57
CA CYS A 92 -16.61 4.44 -11.00
C CYS A 92 -15.54 4.26 -12.08
N ALA A 93 -14.30 4.70 -11.82
CA ALA A 93 -13.16 4.53 -12.71
C ALA A 93 -11.93 4.02 -11.98
N LEU A 94 -11.18 3.15 -12.64
CA LEU A 94 -9.87 2.65 -12.22
C LEU A 94 -8.84 3.01 -13.28
N ILE A 95 -7.78 3.71 -12.87
CA ILE A 95 -6.64 4.04 -13.71
C ILE A 95 -5.40 3.50 -13.03
N THR A 96 -4.64 2.62 -13.70
CA THR A 96 -3.51 1.94 -13.08
C THR A 96 -2.45 1.56 -14.09
N ASP A 97 -1.21 1.49 -13.65
CA ASP A 97 -0.09 0.83 -14.32
C ASP A 97 0.36 -0.44 -13.58
N THR A 98 -0.25 -0.74 -12.43
CA THR A 98 0.08 -1.93 -11.63
C THR A 98 -0.29 -3.21 -12.37
N TYR A 99 0.72 -3.82 -13.00
CA TYR A 99 0.60 -5.03 -13.82
C TYR A 99 -0.12 -6.17 -13.07
N HIS A 100 0.20 -6.34 -11.80
CA HIS A 100 -0.29 -7.45 -10.99
C HIS A 100 -1.81 -7.48 -10.82
N LEU A 101 -2.46 -6.33 -10.69
CA LEU A 101 -3.92 -6.26 -10.56
C LEU A 101 -4.62 -6.18 -11.94
N ALA A 102 -3.94 -5.61 -12.94
CA ALA A 102 -4.53 -5.31 -14.24
C ALA A 102 -4.47 -6.49 -15.23
N LYS A 103 -3.53 -7.44 -15.07
CA LYS A 103 -3.41 -8.59 -15.96
C LYS A 103 -4.69 -9.43 -15.98
N PRO A 104 -5.02 -10.06 -17.14
CA PRO A 104 -6.24 -10.85 -17.31
C PRO A 104 -6.43 -11.91 -16.21
N GLY A 105 -7.66 -12.00 -15.70
CA GLY A 105 -8.05 -12.98 -14.68
C GLY A 105 -7.93 -12.49 -13.24
N MET A 106 -7.29 -11.35 -12.97
CA MET A 106 -7.18 -10.82 -11.60
C MET A 106 -8.45 -10.14 -11.09
N ASN A 107 -9.35 -9.72 -11.98
CA ASN A 107 -10.71 -9.23 -11.70
C ASN A 107 -10.81 -7.90 -10.93
N PHE A 108 -9.72 -7.16 -10.70
CA PHE A 108 -9.76 -5.89 -9.95
C PHE A 108 -10.53 -4.78 -10.65
N HIS A 109 -10.86 -4.94 -11.93
CA HIS A 109 -11.75 -4.03 -12.67
C HIS A 109 -13.24 -4.23 -12.33
N LYS A 110 -13.58 -5.22 -11.50
CA LYS A 110 -14.95 -5.56 -11.11
C LYS A 110 -15.65 -4.38 -10.45
N GLY A 111 -16.82 -4.00 -10.98
CA GLY A 111 -17.64 -2.87 -10.52
C GLY A 111 -17.27 -1.51 -11.10
N PHE A 112 -16.11 -1.35 -11.73
CA PHE A 112 -15.74 -0.10 -12.41
C PHE A 112 -16.41 0.03 -13.77
N HIS A 113 -16.92 1.22 -14.10
CA HIS A 113 -17.49 1.55 -15.41
C HIS A 113 -16.40 1.89 -16.43
N SER A 114 -15.27 2.41 -15.97
CA SER A 114 -14.09 2.74 -16.78
C SER A 114 -12.86 2.10 -16.17
N PHE A 115 -12.04 1.48 -17.03
CA PHE A 115 -10.80 0.84 -16.64
C PHE A 115 -9.71 1.16 -17.66
N ASP A 116 -8.69 1.90 -17.22
CA ASP A 116 -7.53 2.25 -18.01
C ASP A 116 -6.27 1.59 -17.44
N TRP A 117 -5.71 0.64 -18.18
CA TRP A 117 -4.46 -0.01 -17.84
C TRP A 117 -3.31 0.51 -18.69
N ILE A 118 -2.37 1.18 -18.04
CA ILE A 118 -1.15 1.70 -18.65
C ILE A 118 -0.12 0.58 -18.65
N ARG A 119 0.18 0.05 -19.85
CA ARG A 119 1.04 -1.10 -20.08
C ARG A 119 2.53 -0.75 -19.96
N GLY A 120 3.31 -1.75 -19.55
CA GLY A 120 4.77 -1.77 -19.63
C GLY A 120 5.51 -1.67 -18.30
N GLN A 121 4.79 -1.54 -17.17
CA GLN A 121 5.43 -1.46 -15.85
C GLN A 121 6.06 -2.80 -15.46
N GLU A 122 7.20 -2.76 -14.75
CA GLU A 122 7.95 -3.92 -14.27
C GLU A 122 8.21 -4.97 -15.37
N GLY A 123 7.84 -6.21 -15.13
CA GLY A 123 7.97 -7.34 -16.05
C GLY A 123 6.76 -7.56 -16.98
N ASP A 124 5.88 -6.57 -17.18
CA ASP A 124 4.74 -6.69 -18.11
C ASP A 124 5.26 -7.04 -19.52
N PRO A 125 4.89 -8.19 -20.12
CA PRO A 125 5.38 -8.60 -21.43
C PRO A 125 4.72 -7.81 -22.56
N TYR A 126 4.98 -6.49 -22.61
CA TYR A 126 4.31 -5.55 -23.50
C TYR A 126 5.09 -5.29 -24.79
N ILE A 127 6.37 -4.97 -24.68
CA ILE A 127 7.24 -4.70 -25.84
C ILE A 127 8.20 -5.87 -26.04
N THR A 128 8.26 -6.39 -27.27
CA THR A 128 9.15 -7.50 -27.65
C THR A 128 10.40 -7.05 -28.43
N ALA A 129 10.40 -5.80 -28.91
CA ALA A 129 11.54 -5.23 -29.62
C ALA A 129 12.76 -5.11 -28.68
N PRO A 130 14.00 -5.28 -29.19
CA PRO A 130 15.21 -5.07 -28.41
C PRO A 130 15.30 -3.63 -27.86
N HIS A 131 15.82 -3.47 -26.65
CA HIS A 131 15.99 -2.14 -26.01
C HIS A 131 17.29 -1.42 -26.42
N GLY A 132 18.26 -2.13 -27.01
CA GLY A 132 19.55 -1.54 -27.47
C GLY A 132 20.53 -1.12 -26.36
N LYS A 133 20.22 -1.40 -25.09
CA LYS A 133 21.12 -1.16 -23.95
C LYS A 133 21.90 -2.44 -23.63
N ASP A 134 23.10 -2.31 -23.03
CA ASP A 134 23.84 -3.46 -22.52
C ASP A 134 23.23 -3.87 -21.16
N LEU A 135 22.71 -5.08 -21.06
CA LEU A 135 22.13 -5.60 -19.84
C LEU A 135 23.18 -5.72 -18.70
N GLU A 136 24.44 -5.94 -19.05
CA GLU A 136 25.53 -5.99 -18.11
C GLU A 136 25.73 -4.67 -17.33
N ASP A 137 25.27 -3.55 -17.85
CA ASP A 137 25.29 -2.28 -17.11
C ASP A 137 24.36 -2.28 -15.89
N TYR A 138 23.38 -3.17 -15.87
CA TYR A 138 22.28 -3.22 -14.88
C TYR A 138 22.35 -4.40 -13.91
N ILE A 139 23.21 -5.38 -14.18
CA ILE A 139 23.27 -6.62 -13.38
C ILE A 139 24.68 -6.89 -12.87
N LYS A 140 24.75 -7.71 -11.80
CA LYS A 140 25.99 -8.23 -11.23
C LYS A 140 26.05 -9.75 -11.34
N PRO A 141 27.24 -10.39 -11.29
CA PRO A 141 27.34 -11.84 -11.29
C PRO A 141 26.48 -12.56 -10.23
N ALA A 142 26.28 -11.92 -9.06
CA ALA A 142 25.41 -12.44 -8.00
C ALA A 142 23.93 -12.51 -8.39
N MET A 143 23.52 -11.87 -9.49
CA MET A 143 22.15 -11.87 -10.01
C MET A 143 21.95 -12.88 -11.16
N TYR A 144 23.02 -13.49 -11.67
CA TYR A 144 22.89 -14.45 -12.79
C TYR A 144 22.01 -15.62 -12.40
N GLY A 145 21.05 -15.95 -13.26
CA GLY A 145 20.07 -17.00 -13.04
C GLY A 145 18.87 -16.58 -12.15
N ASP A 146 18.89 -15.39 -11.57
CA ASP A 146 17.73 -14.85 -10.84
C ASP A 146 16.66 -14.36 -11.85
N ARG A 147 15.38 -14.53 -11.48
CA ARG A 147 14.24 -14.02 -12.27
C ARG A 147 14.31 -12.52 -12.52
N VAL A 148 14.95 -11.76 -11.63
CA VAL A 148 15.04 -10.31 -11.72
C VAL A 148 15.78 -9.85 -12.99
N VAL A 149 16.71 -10.66 -13.51
CA VAL A 149 17.40 -10.36 -14.76
C VAL A 149 16.43 -10.27 -15.95
N GLY A 150 15.48 -11.20 -16.00
CA GLY A 150 14.41 -11.18 -17.02
C GLY A 150 13.43 -10.02 -16.84
N LEU A 151 13.17 -9.62 -15.59
CA LEU A 151 12.35 -8.43 -15.30
C LEU A 151 13.05 -7.15 -15.78
N ILE A 152 14.34 -7.00 -15.50
CA ILE A 152 15.13 -5.85 -15.97
C ILE A 152 15.15 -5.79 -17.50
N ASP A 153 15.43 -6.90 -18.20
CA ASP A 153 15.43 -6.95 -19.66
C ASP A 153 14.07 -6.54 -20.22
N GLN A 154 12.97 -7.05 -19.68
CA GLN A 154 11.63 -6.69 -20.11
C GLN A 154 11.30 -5.23 -19.83
N TYR A 155 11.65 -4.71 -18.65
CA TYR A 155 11.45 -3.29 -18.31
C TYR A 155 12.22 -2.37 -19.26
N LEU A 156 13.47 -2.68 -19.58
CA LEU A 156 14.28 -1.92 -20.53
C LEU A 156 13.66 -1.90 -21.93
N ARG A 157 13.04 -3.01 -22.37
CA ARG A 157 12.26 -3.05 -23.63
C ARG A 157 11.06 -2.12 -23.56
N ASN A 158 10.30 -2.21 -22.48
CA ASN A 158 9.09 -1.41 -22.28
C ASN A 158 9.35 0.09 -22.24
N THR A 159 10.54 0.48 -21.77
CA THR A 159 10.93 1.89 -21.56
C THR A 159 11.86 2.45 -22.64
N ALA A 160 12.27 1.65 -23.64
CA ALA A 160 13.20 2.07 -24.68
C ALA A 160 12.68 3.26 -25.53
N GLY A 161 11.36 3.43 -25.60
CA GLY A 161 10.72 4.51 -26.38
C GLY A 161 10.52 5.82 -25.64
N ARG A 162 10.89 5.93 -24.34
CA ARG A 162 10.76 7.16 -23.55
C ARG A 162 11.56 8.30 -24.18
N LYS A 163 10.94 9.49 -24.30
CA LYS A 163 11.54 10.71 -24.85
C LYS A 163 11.57 11.84 -23.85
N GLY A 164 10.58 11.92 -22.99
CA GLY A 164 10.41 12.94 -21.98
C GLY A 164 9.87 12.35 -20.69
N GLU A 165 9.74 13.20 -19.70
CA GLU A 165 9.25 12.82 -18.37
C GLU A 165 7.80 12.32 -18.40
N GLU A 166 7.00 12.85 -19.30
CA GLU A 166 5.60 12.46 -19.50
C GLU A 166 5.42 11.01 -19.96
N ASP A 167 6.49 10.36 -20.41
CA ASP A 167 6.48 8.95 -20.84
C ASP A 167 6.73 7.97 -19.68
N TYR A 168 7.10 8.46 -18.51
CA TYR A 168 7.27 7.66 -17.30
C TYR A 168 5.92 7.24 -16.72
N PHE A 169 5.87 6.11 -16.03
CA PHE A 169 4.61 5.46 -15.71
C PHE A 169 3.74 6.29 -14.76
N CYS A 170 4.27 6.79 -13.65
CA CYS A 170 3.51 7.68 -12.75
C CYS A 170 2.97 8.90 -13.51
N ALA A 171 3.78 9.53 -14.37
CA ALA A 171 3.34 10.66 -15.17
C ALA A 171 2.15 10.30 -16.08
N ARG A 172 2.21 9.14 -16.73
CA ARG A 172 1.14 8.64 -17.59
C ARG A 172 -0.14 8.32 -16.82
N VAL A 173 -0.01 7.73 -15.62
CA VAL A 173 -1.13 7.45 -14.72
C VAL A 173 -1.82 8.76 -14.30
N MET A 174 -1.04 9.71 -13.79
CA MET A 174 -1.59 10.99 -13.30
C MET A 174 -2.20 11.82 -14.44
N ARG A 175 -1.56 11.86 -15.62
CA ARG A 175 -2.14 12.52 -16.81
C ARG A 175 -3.46 11.88 -17.24
N LYS A 176 -3.53 10.55 -17.26
CA LYS A 176 -4.77 9.86 -17.58
C LYS A 176 -5.87 10.15 -16.55
N ALA A 177 -5.50 10.26 -15.27
CA ALA A 177 -6.43 10.66 -14.22
C ALA A 177 -6.91 12.11 -14.40
N MET A 178 -6.02 13.04 -14.76
CA MET A 178 -6.38 14.43 -15.10
C MET A 178 -7.35 14.50 -16.28
N ASP A 179 -7.05 13.78 -17.36
CA ASP A 179 -7.93 13.70 -18.54
C ASP A 179 -9.30 13.12 -18.17
N TRP A 180 -9.32 12.09 -17.32
CA TRP A 180 -10.57 11.46 -16.92
C TRP A 180 -11.44 12.42 -16.10
N ILE A 181 -10.91 13.08 -15.06
CA ILE A 181 -11.71 14.03 -14.25
C ILE A 181 -12.16 15.24 -15.07
N GLU A 182 -11.34 15.76 -15.98
CA GLU A 182 -11.70 16.88 -16.84
C GLU A 182 -12.92 16.56 -17.74
N ASN A 183 -12.99 15.32 -18.23
CA ASN A 183 -14.10 14.88 -19.06
C ASN A 183 -15.35 14.49 -18.28
N ASN A 184 -15.20 13.99 -17.05
CA ASN A 184 -16.32 13.44 -16.27
C ASN A 184 -16.85 14.38 -15.18
N ALA A 185 -16.07 15.35 -14.67
CA ALA A 185 -16.50 16.31 -13.67
C ALA A 185 -17.64 17.25 -14.13
N LYS A 186 -17.92 17.30 -15.42
CA LYS A 186 -19.00 18.13 -16.01
C LYS A 186 -20.39 17.48 -15.90
N VAL A 187 -20.43 16.25 -15.47
CA VAL A 187 -21.69 15.48 -15.30
C VAL A 187 -22.18 15.69 -13.87
N ASN A 188 -23.45 15.99 -13.71
CA ASN A 188 -24.12 16.21 -12.42
C ASN A 188 -24.31 14.91 -11.62
N GLN A 189 -23.26 14.10 -11.53
CA GLN A 189 -23.27 12.77 -10.93
C GLN A 189 -21.94 12.60 -10.15
N PRO A 190 -21.97 12.09 -8.91
CA PRO A 190 -20.75 11.84 -8.15
C PRO A 190 -19.93 10.75 -8.80
N PHE A 191 -18.62 10.77 -8.56
CA PHE A 191 -17.72 9.74 -9.06
C PHE A 191 -16.84 9.15 -7.95
N PHE A 192 -16.45 7.90 -8.16
CA PHE A 192 -15.40 7.20 -7.43
C PHE A 192 -14.25 6.89 -8.39
N LEU A 193 -13.12 7.55 -8.20
CA LEU A 193 -11.91 7.38 -9.00
C LEU A 193 -10.82 6.74 -8.15
N TRP A 194 -10.34 5.56 -8.56
CA TRP A 194 -9.17 4.92 -8.00
C TRP A 194 -8.00 5.12 -8.96
N VAL A 195 -6.98 5.85 -8.53
CA VAL A 195 -5.71 6.07 -9.23
C VAL A 195 -4.65 5.24 -8.53
N ASP A 196 -4.10 4.25 -9.23
CA ASP A 196 -3.17 3.27 -8.68
C ASP A 196 -1.86 3.36 -9.47
N SER A 197 -0.86 4.05 -8.92
CA SER A 197 0.49 4.12 -9.48
C SER A 197 1.38 3.09 -8.85
N PHE A 198 2.06 2.30 -9.68
CA PHE A 198 3.05 1.34 -9.23
C PHE A 198 4.32 2.03 -8.73
N ASP A 199 4.68 3.21 -9.29
CA ASP A 199 5.77 3.99 -8.73
C ASP A 199 5.39 4.53 -7.32
N PRO A 200 6.33 4.54 -6.34
CA PRO A 200 7.78 4.32 -6.44
C PRO A 200 8.26 2.86 -6.22
N HIS A 201 7.49 1.84 -6.60
CA HIS A 201 7.93 0.44 -6.64
C HIS A 201 9.11 0.28 -7.65
N GLU A 202 9.96 -0.70 -7.47
CA GLU A 202 11.02 -1.04 -8.43
C GLU A 202 10.44 -1.47 -9.81
N PRO A 203 11.18 -1.29 -10.92
CA PRO A 203 12.55 -0.78 -11.07
C PRO A 203 12.69 0.73 -10.87
N TRP A 204 13.70 1.17 -10.11
CA TRP A 204 13.96 2.59 -9.84
C TRP A 204 14.81 3.21 -10.94
N ASP A 205 14.18 3.96 -11.81
CA ASP A 205 14.77 4.60 -12.98
C ASP A 205 14.19 6.04 -13.13
N PRO A 206 14.31 6.89 -12.07
CA PRO A 206 13.70 8.20 -12.08
C PRO A 206 14.25 9.05 -13.22
N PRO A 207 13.44 10.00 -13.78
CA PRO A 207 13.96 10.96 -14.74
C PRO A 207 15.19 11.69 -14.17
N SER A 208 16.20 11.94 -14.99
CA SER A 208 17.52 12.43 -14.55
C SER A 208 17.47 13.69 -13.68
N ARG A 209 16.46 14.55 -13.84
CA ARG A 209 16.30 15.75 -13.00
C ARG A 209 15.96 15.43 -11.54
N TYR A 210 15.49 14.21 -11.25
CA TYR A 210 15.17 13.73 -9.90
C TYR A 210 16.27 12.83 -9.32
N ASP A 211 17.25 12.42 -10.12
CA ASP A 211 18.44 11.71 -9.67
C ASP A 211 19.42 12.68 -8.99
N THR A 212 18.95 13.30 -7.91
CA THR A 212 19.72 14.29 -7.13
C THR A 212 20.14 13.76 -5.76
N TYR A 213 19.85 12.51 -5.49
CA TYR A 213 20.12 11.83 -4.21
C TYR A 213 21.24 10.79 -4.33
N THR A 214 21.63 10.42 -5.55
CA THR A 214 22.79 9.57 -5.82
C THR A 214 24.10 10.37 -5.78
N ASP A 215 25.24 9.70 -5.55
CA ASP A 215 26.54 10.34 -5.71
C ASP A 215 26.79 10.60 -7.19
N PRO A 216 27.03 11.86 -7.62
CA PRO A 216 27.32 12.17 -9.01
C PRO A 216 28.61 11.55 -9.54
N ASN A 217 29.51 11.06 -8.66
CA ASN A 217 30.73 10.36 -9.01
C ASN A 217 30.56 8.83 -9.07
N TYR A 218 29.37 8.32 -8.75
CA TYR A 218 29.10 6.88 -8.83
C TYR A 218 29.31 6.37 -10.26
N SER A 219 30.17 5.36 -10.39
CA SER A 219 30.52 4.75 -11.69
C SER A 219 30.25 3.24 -11.74
N GLY A 220 29.53 2.71 -10.76
CA GLY A 220 29.17 1.30 -10.68
C GLY A 220 28.00 0.91 -11.58
N LYS A 221 27.43 -0.27 -11.34
CA LYS A 221 26.28 -0.80 -12.08
C LYS A 221 25.00 0.00 -11.78
N LYS A 222 24.15 0.16 -12.78
CA LYS A 222 22.82 0.80 -12.64
C LYS A 222 21.82 -0.19 -12.02
N LEU A 223 21.92 -0.39 -10.73
CA LEU A 223 21.08 -1.38 -10.00
C LEU A 223 19.66 -0.87 -9.78
N ILE A 224 18.91 -0.72 -10.87
CA ILE A 224 17.52 -0.24 -10.84
C ILE A 224 16.54 -1.24 -10.21
N HIS A 225 16.91 -2.51 -10.17
CA HIS A 225 16.13 -3.59 -9.56
C HIS A 225 17.08 -4.61 -8.93
N PRO A 226 17.42 -4.47 -7.64
CA PRO A 226 18.24 -5.46 -6.93
C PRO A 226 17.55 -6.83 -6.84
N LYS A 227 18.31 -7.89 -6.59
CA LYS A 227 17.72 -9.19 -6.23
C LYS A 227 17.22 -9.16 -4.79
N TYR A 228 16.21 -9.99 -4.51
CA TYR A 228 15.60 -10.11 -3.19
C TYR A 228 16.54 -10.84 -2.20
N GLY A 229 16.58 -10.39 -0.95
CA GLY A 229 17.25 -11.07 0.14
C GLY A 229 18.33 -10.26 0.86
N PRO A 230 19.30 -10.95 1.51
CA PRO A 230 20.37 -10.30 2.25
C PRO A 230 21.23 -9.36 1.36
N VAL A 231 21.79 -8.31 1.97
CA VAL A 231 22.60 -7.29 1.25
C VAL A 231 24.08 -7.67 1.12
N ASP A 232 24.47 -8.90 1.39
CA ASP A 232 25.86 -9.39 1.39
C ASP A 232 26.53 -9.42 0.00
N TRP A 233 25.75 -9.31 -1.07
CA TRP A 233 26.21 -9.29 -2.46
C TRP A 233 26.39 -7.87 -3.04
N ILE A 234 25.91 -6.84 -2.34
CA ILE A 234 25.93 -5.44 -2.76
C ILE A 234 26.90 -4.65 -1.88
N THR A 235 27.69 -3.74 -2.45
CA THR A 235 28.58 -2.87 -1.68
C THR A 235 27.79 -1.74 -1.01
N GLN A 236 28.37 -1.09 0.00
CA GLN A 236 27.72 0.06 0.64
C GLN A 236 27.49 1.21 -0.34
N GLU A 237 28.42 1.46 -1.26
CA GLU A 237 28.27 2.48 -2.30
C GLU A 237 27.11 2.18 -3.25
N GLU A 238 26.98 0.93 -3.70
CA GLU A 238 25.87 0.48 -4.52
C GLU A 238 24.53 0.54 -3.77
N LEU A 239 24.53 0.22 -2.47
CA LEU A 239 23.32 0.32 -1.64
C LEU A 239 22.88 1.78 -1.48
N GLU A 240 23.82 2.70 -1.27
CA GLU A 240 23.50 4.14 -1.24
C GLU A 240 23.01 4.65 -2.60
N TYR A 241 23.57 4.14 -3.70
CA TYR A 241 23.06 4.44 -5.04
C TYR A 241 21.60 3.99 -5.21
N VAL A 242 21.26 2.77 -4.82
CA VAL A 242 19.88 2.25 -4.86
C VAL A 242 18.94 3.11 -4.01
N ARG A 243 19.35 3.48 -2.81
CA ARG A 243 18.60 4.39 -1.93
C ARG A 243 18.38 5.76 -2.56
N GLY A 244 19.37 6.25 -3.27
CA GLY A 244 19.29 7.51 -4.01
C GLY A 244 18.29 7.46 -5.15
N LEU A 245 18.29 6.38 -5.93
CA LEU A 245 17.31 6.16 -6.99
C LEU A 245 15.87 6.12 -6.45
N TYR A 246 15.64 5.36 -5.38
CA TYR A 246 14.32 5.31 -4.73
C TYR A 246 13.87 6.70 -4.22
N ALA A 247 14.76 7.46 -3.59
CA ALA A 247 14.47 8.83 -3.16
C ALA A 247 14.12 9.76 -4.34
N GLY A 248 14.77 9.55 -5.48
CA GLY A 248 14.45 10.22 -6.75
C GLY A 248 13.05 9.88 -7.25
N GLU A 249 12.69 8.59 -7.24
CA GLU A 249 11.33 8.15 -7.60
C GLU A 249 10.27 8.74 -6.67
N VAL A 250 10.51 8.76 -5.36
CA VAL A 250 9.57 9.39 -4.41
C VAL A 250 9.34 10.86 -4.75
N THR A 251 10.40 11.62 -5.06
CA THR A 251 10.29 13.04 -5.46
C THR A 251 9.58 13.21 -6.80
N PHE A 252 9.80 12.30 -7.75
CA PHE A 252 9.09 12.26 -9.02
C PHE A 252 7.59 12.01 -8.85
N VAL A 253 7.24 11.00 -8.06
CA VAL A 253 5.86 10.65 -7.72
C VAL A 253 5.15 11.80 -6.99
N ASP A 254 5.83 12.47 -6.04
CA ASP A 254 5.31 13.67 -5.39
C ASP A 254 4.97 14.77 -6.39
N THR A 255 5.86 15.01 -7.36
CA THR A 255 5.65 16.04 -8.38
C THR A 255 4.41 15.77 -9.24
N TRP A 256 4.24 14.56 -9.73
CA TRP A 256 3.10 14.21 -10.56
C TRP A 256 1.79 14.07 -9.78
N THR A 257 1.86 13.64 -8.52
CA THR A 257 0.74 13.73 -7.58
C THR A 257 0.33 15.21 -7.40
N GLY A 258 1.29 16.12 -7.28
CA GLY A 258 1.06 17.55 -7.24
C GLY A 258 0.31 18.07 -8.47
N HIS A 259 0.75 17.71 -9.67
CA HIS A 259 0.06 18.09 -10.92
C HIS A 259 -1.39 17.58 -10.95
N PHE A 260 -1.64 16.37 -10.49
CA PHE A 260 -3.00 15.85 -10.40
C PHE A 260 -3.85 16.60 -9.37
N LEU A 261 -3.32 16.91 -8.19
CA LEU A 261 -4.00 17.70 -7.17
C LEU A 261 -4.30 19.15 -7.66
N ASP A 262 -3.37 19.73 -8.41
CA ASP A 262 -3.57 21.07 -9.02
C ASP A 262 -4.68 21.04 -10.08
N LYS A 263 -4.80 19.97 -10.86
CA LYS A 263 -5.92 19.80 -11.80
C LYS A 263 -7.26 19.70 -11.07
N ILE A 264 -7.33 19.01 -9.91
CA ILE A 264 -8.54 18.95 -9.08
C ILE A 264 -8.90 20.34 -8.56
N ARG A 265 -7.91 21.16 -8.14
CA ARG A 265 -8.09 22.57 -7.73
C ARG A 265 -8.58 23.43 -8.88
N GLU A 266 -7.93 23.34 -10.04
CA GLU A 266 -8.28 24.09 -11.27
C GLU A 266 -9.75 23.87 -11.68
N LEU A 267 -10.23 22.64 -11.56
CA LEU A 267 -11.61 22.27 -11.87
C LEU A 267 -12.61 22.64 -10.76
N GLY A 268 -12.16 23.22 -9.64
CA GLY A 268 -13.02 23.60 -8.52
C GLY A 268 -13.62 22.41 -7.76
N LEU A 269 -12.97 21.25 -7.82
CA LEU A 269 -13.50 20.01 -7.26
C LEU A 269 -13.11 19.76 -5.81
N MET A 270 -12.13 20.51 -5.26
CA MET A 270 -11.60 20.25 -3.91
C MET A 270 -12.68 20.32 -2.81
N GLU A 271 -13.65 21.23 -2.94
CA GLU A 271 -14.73 21.44 -1.94
C GLU A 271 -15.86 20.40 -2.04
N ASN A 272 -15.80 19.51 -3.04
CA ASN A 272 -16.78 18.46 -3.25
C ASN A 272 -16.15 17.07 -3.42
N THR A 273 -14.87 16.91 -3.06
CA THR A 273 -14.14 15.64 -3.27
C THR A 273 -13.41 15.22 -2.00
N LEU A 274 -13.74 14.03 -1.52
CA LEU A 274 -12.97 13.30 -0.53
C LEU A 274 -11.74 12.72 -1.21
N ILE A 275 -10.54 13.04 -0.71
CA ILE A 275 -9.28 12.53 -1.26
C ILE A 275 -8.62 11.65 -0.21
N VAL A 276 -8.28 10.42 -0.59
CA VAL A 276 -7.49 9.48 0.21
C VAL A 276 -6.17 9.24 -0.50
N LEU A 277 -5.05 9.48 0.16
CA LEU A 277 -3.72 9.10 -0.33
C LEU A 277 -3.13 8.07 0.61
N LEU A 278 -2.62 6.97 0.04
CA LEU A 278 -2.05 5.87 0.80
C LEU A 278 -1.02 5.09 -0.02
N ALA A 279 -0.23 4.25 0.68
CA ALA A 279 0.53 3.17 0.07
C ALA A 279 -0.05 1.80 0.48
N ASP A 280 0.34 0.75 -0.23
CA ASP A 280 0.01 -0.63 0.14
C ASP A 280 0.97 -1.18 1.20
N HIS A 281 2.25 -0.92 1.06
CA HIS A 281 3.34 -1.23 2.00
C HIS A 281 4.52 -0.29 1.74
N GLY A 282 5.53 -0.35 2.59
CA GLY A 282 6.82 0.30 2.36
C GLY A 282 7.80 -0.59 1.60
N HIS A 283 9.11 -0.30 1.72
CA HIS A 283 10.15 -1.03 1.00
C HIS A 283 11.48 -1.06 1.77
N PRO A 284 12.04 -2.26 2.07
CA PRO A 284 13.36 -2.39 2.69
C PRO A 284 14.51 -2.05 1.73
N HIS A 285 15.43 -1.21 2.18
CA HIS A 285 16.63 -0.81 1.45
C HIS A 285 17.91 -1.10 2.25
N GLY A 286 18.02 -2.32 2.80
CA GLY A 286 19.15 -2.74 3.64
C GLY A 286 19.04 -2.28 5.10
N ASP A 287 17.88 -1.82 5.55
CA ASP A 287 17.66 -1.27 6.90
C ASP A 287 17.90 -2.33 8.00
N HIS A 288 17.51 -3.59 7.75
CA HIS A 288 17.74 -4.75 8.62
C HIS A 288 18.56 -5.83 7.89
N GLY A 289 19.58 -5.43 7.12
CA GLY A 289 20.46 -6.35 6.39
C GLY A 289 19.80 -7.06 5.21
N SER A 290 18.58 -6.67 4.83
CA SER A 290 17.85 -7.22 3.70
C SER A 290 17.39 -6.13 2.75
N ILE A 291 17.33 -6.43 1.47
CA ILE A 291 16.84 -5.53 0.41
C ILE A 291 15.68 -6.20 -0.31
N MET A 292 14.76 -5.39 -0.82
CA MET A 292 13.52 -5.83 -1.42
C MET A 292 12.55 -6.48 -0.40
N LYS A 293 11.34 -6.77 -0.82
CA LYS A 293 10.22 -7.24 0.03
C LYS A 293 10.31 -8.75 0.29
N THR A 294 11.14 -9.17 1.24
CA THR A 294 11.20 -10.56 1.68
C THR A 294 10.20 -10.82 2.80
N ASP A 295 9.67 -12.04 2.87
CA ASP A 295 8.60 -12.41 3.81
C ASP A 295 9.04 -12.43 5.29
N ASN A 296 10.34 -12.43 5.55
CA ASN A 296 10.94 -12.37 6.89
C ASN A 296 11.27 -10.95 7.36
N ASN A 297 11.19 -9.93 6.50
CA ASN A 297 11.53 -8.55 6.83
C ASN A 297 10.29 -7.74 7.22
N LEU A 298 9.73 -8.02 8.41
CA LEU A 298 8.47 -7.45 8.89
C LEU A 298 8.70 -6.26 9.86
N TYR A 299 9.55 -5.30 9.45
CA TYR A 299 9.89 -4.11 10.22
C TYR A 299 9.16 -2.86 9.69
N SER A 300 9.32 -1.75 10.39
CA SER A 300 8.60 -0.50 10.11
C SER A 300 8.79 0.02 8.69
N GLU A 301 9.96 -0.15 8.08
CA GLU A 301 10.24 0.28 6.70
C GLU A 301 9.40 -0.45 5.64
N LEU A 302 8.86 -1.63 5.96
CA LEU A 302 7.90 -2.36 5.13
C LEU A 302 6.46 -2.14 5.59
N LEU A 303 6.23 -2.11 6.90
CA LEU A 303 4.89 -2.23 7.47
C LEU A 303 4.20 -0.90 7.75
N ARG A 304 4.93 0.19 8.01
CA ARG A 304 4.33 1.49 8.29
C ARG A 304 4.07 2.24 7.01
N ILE A 305 2.80 2.47 6.69
CA ILE A 305 2.38 3.12 5.45
C ILE A 305 1.90 4.55 5.68
N PRO A 306 2.09 5.47 4.71
CA PRO A 306 1.38 6.73 4.71
C PRO A 306 -0.11 6.47 4.49
N LEU A 307 -0.95 7.14 5.25
CA LEU A 307 -2.39 7.21 5.06
C LEU A 307 -2.86 8.60 5.46
N MET A 308 -3.49 9.31 4.53
CA MET A 308 -4.08 10.61 4.79
C MET A 308 -5.42 10.75 4.09
N ILE A 309 -6.34 11.45 4.74
CA ILE A 309 -7.72 11.66 4.25
C ILE A 309 -8.03 13.15 4.31
N ARG A 310 -8.21 13.77 3.13
CA ARG A 310 -8.68 15.13 3.01
C ARG A 310 -10.19 15.16 2.90
N HIS A 311 -10.83 15.72 3.93
CA HIS A 311 -12.28 15.93 3.89
C HIS A 311 -12.63 17.11 2.96
N PRO A 312 -13.67 17.03 2.12
CA PRO A 312 -14.03 18.08 1.17
C PRO A 312 -14.31 19.45 1.84
N GLU A 313 -14.83 19.45 3.04
CA GLU A 313 -15.09 20.68 3.81
C GLU A 313 -13.91 21.10 4.71
N GLY A 314 -12.73 20.51 4.54
CA GLY A 314 -11.55 20.81 5.34
C GLY A 314 -11.64 20.40 6.83
N LEU A 315 -12.59 19.54 7.17
CA LEU A 315 -12.75 19.08 8.56
C LEU A 315 -11.50 18.33 9.03
N TYR A 316 -11.04 18.69 10.21
CA TYR A 316 -9.88 18.10 10.89
C TYR A 316 -8.55 18.20 10.11
N ALA A 317 -8.40 19.16 9.21
CA ALA A 317 -7.16 19.41 8.48
C ALA A 317 -5.95 19.55 9.43
N GLY A 318 -4.86 18.87 9.11
CA GLY A 318 -3.63 18.83 9.90
C GLY A 318 -3.72 18.02 11.21
N LYS A 319 -4.83 17.32 11.47
CA LYS A 319 -4.96 16.46 12.64
C LYS A 319 -4.18 15.16 12.46
N HIS A 320 -3.32 14.84 13.43
CA HIS A 320 -2.65 13.55 13.55
C HIS A 320 -3.50 12.57 14.38
N VAL A 321 -3.58 11.33 13.91
CA VAL A 321 -4.29 10.21 14.54
C VAL A 321 -3.28 9.10 14.85
N HIS A 322 -3.01 8.88 16.14
CA HIS A 322 -1.98 7.94 16.60
C HIS A 322 -2.46 6.48 16.77
N PRO A 323 -3.73 6.19 17.16
CA PRO A 323 -4.20 4.83 17.31
C PRO A 323 -4.06 3.98 16.04
N LEU A 324 -3.92 2.68 16.21
CA LEU A 324 -3.67 1.70 15.16
C LEU A 324 -4.80 1.59 14.15
N VAL A 325 -4.44 1.66 12.85
CA VAL A 325 -5.33 1.51 11.69
C VAL A 325 -4.76 0.46 10.73
N GLU A 326 -5.61 -0.32 10.10
CA GLU A 326 -5.22 -1.30 9.08
C GLU A 326 -5.86 -0.97 7.72
N THR A 327 -5.32 -1.53 6.65
CA THR A 327 -5.81 -1.26 5.28
C THR A 327 -7.26 -1.68 5.04
N ASP A 328 -7.76 -2.69 5.76
CA ASP A 328 -9.18 -3.09 5.70
C ASP A 328 -10.13 -2.04 6.33
N ASP A 329 -9.60 -1.08 7.12
CA ASP A 329 -10.38 0.02 7.70
C ASP A 329 -10.65 1.16 6.69
N VAL A 330 -9.92 1.25 5.59
CA VAL A 330 -9.99 2.39 4.67
C VAL A 330 -11.37 2.49 4.01
N LEU A 331 -11.89 1.41 3.44
CA LEU A 331 -13.21 1.42 2.81
C LEU A 331 -14.34 1.74 3.80
N PRO A 332 -14.44 1.09 4.99
CA PRO A 332 -15.39 1.50 6.01
C PRO A 332 -15.29 2.96 6.42
N THR A 333 -14.08 3.51 6.46
CA THR A 333 -13.86 4.93 6.80
C THR A 333 -14.41 5.86 5.74
N ILE A 334 -14.15 5.58 4.46
CA ILE A 334 -14.71 6.35 3.34
C ILE A 334 -16.24 6.32 3.39
N LEU A 335 -16.83 5.15 3.55
CA LEU A 335 -18.29 5.00 3.61
C LEU A 335 -18.91 5.73 4.82
N ASP A 336 -18.24 5.71 5.97
CA ASP A 336 -18.70 6.42 7.17
C ASP A 336 -18.70 7.94 6.99
N ILE A 337 -17.62 8.50 6.42
CA ILE A 337 -17.52 9.93 6.07
C ILE A 337 -18.67 10.36 5.13
N LEU A 338 -19.08 9.49 4.23
CA LEU A 338 -20.19 9.73 3.30
C LEU A 338 -21.56 9.52 3.91
N GLY A 339 -21.65 9.10 5.18
CA GLY A 339 -22.91 8.76 5.85
C GLY A 339 -23.50 7.40 5.42
N LEU A 340 -22.66 6.53 4.88
CA LEU A 340 -23.01 5.20 4.34
C LEU A 340 -22.47 4.06 5.23
N GLY A 341 -22.18 4.35 6.49
CA GLY A 341 -21.59 3.39 7.43
C GLY A 341 -22.38 2.09 7.64
N HIS A 342 -23.67 2.08 7.31
CA HIS A 342 -24.51 0.87 7.34
C HIS A 342 -24.12 -0.18 6.29
N GLU A 343 -23.47 0.20 5.19
CA GLU A 343 -22.98 -0.72 4.16
C GLU A 343 -21.77 -1.55 4.63
N THR A 344 -21.17 -1.18 5.77
CA THR A 344 -19.99 -1.85 6.33
C THR A 344 -20.28 -3.08 7.20
N ILE A 345 -21.54 -3.47 7.38
CA ILE A 345 -21.94 -4.53 8.34
C ILE A 345 -21.26 -5.88 8.10
N SER A 346 -20.91 -6.18 6.85
CA SER A 346 -20.22 -7.42 6.49
C SER A 346 -18.70 -7.32 6.42
N MET A 347 -18.12 -6.13 6.62
CA MET A 347 -16.67 -5.90 6.54
C MET A 347 -15.97 -6.30 7.85
N HIS A 348 -14.71 -6.69 7.75
CA HIS A 348 -13.85 -6.92 8.92
C HIS A 348 -13.28 -5.61 9.44
N GLY A 349 -12.96 -4.68 8.53
CA GLY A 349 -12.46 -3.36 8.83
C GLY A 349 -13.48 -2.52 9.60
N LYS A 350 -12.98 -1.50 10.27
CA LYS A 350 -13.76 -0.57 11.09
C LYS A 350 -13.48 0.86 10.65
N SER A 351 -14.48 1.75 10.74
CA SER A 351 -14.26 3.15 10.42
C SER A 351 -13.23 3.80 11.36
N ALA A 352 -12.12 4.26 10.79
CA ALA A 352 -11.12 5.07 11.48
C ALA A 352 -11.60 6.53 11.66
N TRP A 353 -12.69 6.94 11.01
CA TRP A 353 -13.27 8.27 11.22
C TRP A 353 -13.72 8.50 12.65
N ARG A 354 -14.12 7.44 13.34
CA ARG A 354 -14.49 7.48 14.76
C ARG A 354 -13.33 7.89 15.68
N LEU A 355 -12.07 7.63 15.28
CA LEU A 355 -10.87 8.14 15.97
C LEU A 355 -10.70 9.64 15.71
N VAL A 356 -11.02 10.06 14.50
CA VAL A 356 -10.93 11.46 14.08
C VAL A 356 -11.94 12.33 14.82
N THR A 357 -13.18 11.86 14.94
CA THR A 357 -14.28 12.57 15.64
C THR A 357 -14.17 12.48 17.17
N GLY A 358 -13.38 11.56 17.70
CA GLY A 358 -13.28 11.31 19.13
C GLY A 358 -14.39 10.38 19.67
N GLU A 359 -15.20 9.75 18.82
CA GLU A 359 -16.20 8.76 19.20
C GLU A 359 -15.58 7.45 19.69
N ALA A 360 -14.34 7.17 19.30
CA ALA A 360 -13.56 6.05 19.78
C ALA A 360 -12.13 6.51 20.12
N SER A 361 -11.57 5.95 21.18
CA SER A 361 -10.16 6.16 21.53
C SER A 361 -9.23 5.19 20.81
N LYS A 362 -9.71 4.01 20.42
CA LYS A 362 -8.99 2.99 19.65
C LYS A 362 -9.97 2.11 18.86
N LEU A 363 -9.50 1.50 17.77
CA LEU A 363 -10.26 0.50 17.01
C LEU A 363 -9.90 -0.93 17.42
N ARG A 364 -8.66 -1.15 17.83
CA ARG A 364 -8.07 -2.45 18.17
C ARG A 364 -6.93 -2.29 19.19
N ASP A 365 -6.59 -3.39 19.85
CA ASP A 365 -5.45 -3.44 20.77
C ASP A 365 -4.13 -3.70 20.02
N VAL A 366 -4.19 -4.49 18.92
CA VAL A 366 -3.04 -4.85 18.10
C VAL A 366 -3.40 -4.87 16.61
N VAL A 367 -2.41 -4.66 15.76
CA VAL A 367 -2.43 -4.99 14.32
C VAL A 367 -1.59 -6.25 14.07
N ILE A 368 -1.99 -7.05 13.06
CA ILE A 368 -1.29 -8.28 12.70
C ILE A 368 -1.05 -8.30 11.20
N THR A 369 0.22 -8.34 10.83
CA THR A 369 0.66 -8.28 9.42
C THR A 369 1.58 -9.44 9.07
N GLY A 370 1.57 -9.83 7.80
CA GLY A 370 2.46 -10.85 7.23
C GLY A 370 2.01 -11.30 5.85
N TYR A 371 2.76 -12.23 5.27
CA TYR A 371 2.40 -12.87 4.00
C TYR A 371 1.61 -14.15 4.28
N HIS A 372 0.50 -14.38 3.61
CA HIS A 372 -0.35 -15.57 3.85
C HIS A 372 0.44 -16.87 3.75
N GLU A 373 1.32 -16.97 2.74
CA GLU A 373 2.11 -18.16 2.44
C GLU A 373 3.32 -18.35 3.39
N SER A 374 3.69 -17.32 4.12
CA SER A 374 4.80 -17.35 5.07
C SER A 374 4.36 -17.82 6.45
N ARG A 375 5.34 -18.16 7.29
CA ARG A 375 5.15 -18.42 8.73
C ARG A 375 5.60 -17.24 9.60
N HIS A 376 6.26 -16.24 9.01
CA HIS A 376 6.62 -15.01 9.70
C HIS A 376 5.39 -14.14 9.92
N ARG A 377 5.21 -13.60 11.12
CA ARG A 377 4.09 -12.72 11.50
C ARG A 377 4.58 -11.58 12.37
N CYS A 378 4.08 -10.39 12.13
CA CYS A 378 4.30 -9.26 13.00
C CYS A 378 3.01 -8.95 13.77
N VAL A 379 3.12 -8.76 15.08
CA VAL A 379 2.05 -8.27 15.96
C VAL A 379 2.54 -6.98 16.59
N ARG A 380 1.79 -5.91 16.43
CA ARG A 380 2.13 -4.59 17.01
C ARG A 380 0.98 -4.06 17.85
N ASP A 381 1.32 -3.52 19.01
CA ASP A 381 0.49 -2.54 19.71
C ASP A 381 1.08 -1.12 19.50
N GLU A 382 0.65 -0.14 20.28
CA GLU A 382 1.10 1.24 20.14
C GLU A 382 2.57 1.44 20.56
N GLU A 383 3.13 0.56 21.39
CA GLU A 383 4.48 0.68 21.99
C GLU A 383 5.43 -0.44 21.58
N TRP A 384 4.91 -1.59 21.14
CA TRP A 384 5.71 -2.79 20.93
C TRP A 384 5.50 -3.42 19.56
N SER A 385 6.56 -4.00 19.02
CA SER A 385 6.56 -4.83 17.82
C SER A 385 7.11 -6.21 18.16
N TYR A 386 6.30 -7.24 18.01
CA TYR A 386 6.69 -8.64 18.15
C TYR A 386 6.69 -9.30 16.77
N ILE A 387 7.81 -9.93 16.39
CA ILE A 387 7.95 -10.66 15.13
C ILE A 387 8.10 -12.14 15.45
N SER A 388 7.07 -12.92 15.14
CA SER A 388 7.11 -14.37 15.24
C SER A 388 7.82 -14.97 14.04
N ARG A 389 8.77 -15.85 14.31
CA ARG A 389 9.57 -16.58 13.33
C ARG A 389 9.10 -18.03 13.22
N PRO A 390 9.48 -18.79 12.15
CA PRO A 390 9.19 -20.22 12.04
C PRO A 390 9.75 -21.04 13.19
N ASP A 391 10.93 -20.68 13.69
CA ASP A 391 11.51 -21.17 14.92
C ASP A 391 11.29 -20.11 16.03
N PRO A 392 10.60 -20.46 17.12
CA PRO A 392 10.35 -19.52 18.22
C PRO A 392 11.60 -19.02 18.94
N GLU A 393 12.74 -19.69 18.83
CA GLU A 393 14.02 -19.21 19.39
C GLU A 393 14.54 -17.98 18.63
N ASP A 394 14.08 -17.77 17.40
CA ASP A 394 14.43 -16.62 16.57
C ASP A 394 13.39 -15.47 16.65
N ASP A 395 12.38 -15.57 17.52
CA ASP A 395 11.39 -14.53 17.71
C ASP A 395 12.03 -13.23 18.19
N GLU A 396 11.42 -12.10 17.83
CA GLU A 396 11.96 -10.78 18.11
C GLU A 396 10.92 -9.90 18.80
N LEU A 397 11.39 -9.02 19.71
CA LEU A 397 10.57 -8.00 20.36
C LEU A 397 11.30 -6.66 20.37
N TYR A 398 10.59 -5.59 19.99
CA TYR A 398 11.12 -4.23 19.94
C TYR A 398 10.22 -3.27 20.68
N HIS A 399 10.81 -2.32 21.44
CA HIS A 399 10.11 -1.24 22.13
C HIS A 399 10.09 0.01 21.24
N LEU A 400 9.02 0.22 20.48
CA LEU A 400 8.95 1.21 19.42
C LEU A 400 9.12 2.67 19.87
N THR A 401 8.78 2.98 21.14
CA THR A 401 8.96 4.33 21.70
C THR A 401 10.43 4.63 21.97
N GLU A 402 11.22 3.64 22.42
CA GLU A 402 12.65 3.79 22.72
C GLU A 402 13.53 3.50 21.49
N ASP A 403 13.08 2.56 20.65
CA ASP A 403 13.77 2.09 19.45
C ASP A 403 12.81 2.06 18.24
N PRO A 404 12.42 3.22 17.70
CA PRO A 404 11.47 3.29 16.59
C PRO A 404 12.00 2.67 15.28
N LYS A 405 13.30 2.34 15.25
CA LYS A 405 13.97 1.68 14.11
C LYS A 405 14.18 0.18 14.31
N GLU A 406 13.69 -0.39 15.40
CA GLU A 406 13.71 -1.83 15.67
C GLU A 406 15.12 -2.45 15.55
N LYS A 407 16.15 -1.80 16.15
CA LYS A 407 17.56 -2.23 16.06
C LYS A 407 18.01 -3.12 17.22
N VAL A 408 17.31 -3.07 18.34
CA VAL A 408 17.70 -3.79 19.55
C VAL A 408 16.60 -4.76 19.95
N ASN A 409 16.79 -6.05 19.65
CA ASN A 409 15.88 -7.10 20.11
C ASN A 409 15.95 -7.20 21.64
N VAL A 410 14.83 -6.99 22.30
CA VAL A 410 14.70 -6.98 23.78
C VAL A 410 13.86 -8.15 24.31
N ILE A 411 13.62 -9.20 23.53
CA ILE A 411 12.74 -10.31 23.88
C ILE A 411 13.15 -10.98 25.19
N ASP A 412 14.45 -11.17 25.43
CA ASP A 412 14.97 -11.78 26.65
C ASP A 412 14.74 -10.89 27.89
N ARG A 413 14.57 -9.59 27.72
CA ARG A 413 14.30 -8.63 28.82
C ARG A 413 12.82 -8.54 29.17
N TYR A 414 11.94 -8.83 28.19
CA TYR A 414 10.49 -8.69 28.34
C TYR A 414 9.72 -9.92 27.81
N PRO A 415 10.04 -11.15 28.31
CA PRO A 415 9.45 -12.38 27.79
C PRO A 415 7.93 -12.45 28.02
N GLU A 416 7.41 -11.82 29.08
CA GLU A 416 5.97 -11.78 29.37
C GLU A 416 5.22 -10.94 28.33
N LYS A 417 5.84 -9.83 27.86
CA LYS A 417 5.26 -8.99 26.81
C LYS A 417 5.27 -9.70 25.44
N ALA A 418 6.34 -10.40 25.12
CA ALA A 418 6.40 -11.21 23.92
C ALA A 418 5.30 -12.29 23.90
N GLU A 419 5.10 -12.99 25.03
CA GLU A 419 4.03 -14.00 25.13
C GLU A 419 2.62 -13.37 25.09
N GLU A 420 2.43 -12.18 25.67
CA GLU A 420 1.18 -11.43 25.56
C GLU A 420 0.83 -11.16 24.10
N LEU A 421 1.77 -10.59 23.30
CA LEU A 421 1.56 -10.28 21.89
C LEU A 421 1.38 -11.55 21.05
N ARG A 422 2.16 -12.59 21.31
CA ARG A 422 2.07 -13.88 20.64
C ARG A 422 0.68 -14.52 20.76
N ARG A 423 -0.01 -14.37 21.89
CA ARG A 423 -1.37 -14.92 22.09
C ARG A 423 -2.38 -14.37 21.09
N HIS A 424 -2.19 -13.16 20.59
CA HIS A 424 -3.07 -12.58 19.58
C HIS A 424 -3.05 -13.36 18.27
N LEU A 425 -1.91 -13.97 17.88
CA LEU A 425 -1.82 -14.85 16.70
C LEU A 425 -2.76 -16.05 16.82
N GLY A 426 -2.81 -16.69 18.00
CA GLY A 426 -3.69 -17.83 18.23
C GLY A 426 -5.18 -17.50 18.10
N VAL A 427 -5.57 -16.27 18.37
CA VAL A 427 -6.96 -15.80 18.22
C VAL A 427 -7.23 -15.41 16.76
N TYR A 428 -6.30 -14.72 16.12
CA TYR A 428 -6.43 -14.19 14.77
C TYR A 428 -6.58 -15.29 13.72
N PHE A 429 -5.80 -16.36 13.83
CA PHE A 429 -5.79 -17.50 12.90
C PHE A 429 -6.74 -18.63 13.28
N ARG A 430 -7.60 -18.46 14.29
CA ARG A 430 -8.63 -19.46 14.58
C ARG A 430 -9.64 -19.55 13.43
N PRO A 431 -9.93 -20.78 12.92
CA PRO A 431 -10.99 -20.94 11.95
C PRO A 431 -12.31 -20.37 12.48
N ARG A 432 -12.84 -19.35 11.84
CA ARG A 432 -14.22 -18.94 12.12
C ARG A 432 -15.14 -19.89 11.35
N LEU A 433 -15.95 -20.64 12.07
CA LEU A 433 -17.03 -21.41 11.44
C LEU A 433 -17.89 -20.45 10.61
N PRO A 434 -18.23 -20.77 9.35
CA PRO A 434 -19.15 -19.97 8.56
C PRO A 434 -20.41 -19.67 9.38
N ARG A 435 -20.91 -18.45 9.30
CA ARG A 435 -22.05 -17.98 10.11
C ARG A 435 -23.27 -18.90 10.00
N ILE A 436 -23.46 -19.54 8.85
CA ILE A 436 -24.50 -20.53 8.59
C ILE A 436 -24.29 -21.79 9.43
N LEU A 437 -23.06 -22.33 9.50
CA LEU A 437 -22.74 -23.51 10.34
C LEU A 437 -22.87 -23.19 11.84
N SER A 438 -22.53 -21.98 12.27
CA SER A 438 -22.70 -21.58 13.67
C SER A 438 -24.18 -21.45 14.07
N ILE A 439 -25.06 -21.08 13.15
CA ILE A 439 -26.50 -21.03 13.36
C ILE A 439 -27.07 -22.46 13.40
N GLN A 440 -26.65 -23.32 12.48
CA GLN A 440 -27.06 -24.74 12.47
C GLN A 440 -26.63 -25.48 13.73
N LEU A 441 -25.37 -25.34 14.16
CA LEU A 441 -24.85 -25.93 15.39
C LEU A 441 -25.59 -25.40 16.64
N ARG A 442 -25.95 -24.13 16.70
CA ARG A 442 -26.75 -23.58 17.80
C ARG A 442 -28.17 -24.11 17.80
N TYR A 443 -28.76 -24.33 16.62
CA TYR A 443 -30.11 -24.91 16.48
C TYR A 443 -30.10 -26.35 16.93
N GLU A 444 -29.14 -27.18 16.55
CA GLU A 444 -29.02 -28.59 16.97
C GLU A 444 -28.74 -28.74 18.47
N VAL A 445 -27.91 -27.89 19.05
CA VAL A 445 -27.61 -27.89 20.52
C VAL A 445 -28.83 -27.48 21.33
N GLN A 446 -29.70 -26.56 20.84
CA GLN A 446 -30.88 -26.10 21.54
C GLN A 446 -32.08 -27.07 21.37
N HIS A 447 -32.08 -27.95 20.36
CA HIS A 447 -33.20 -28.82 20.03
C HIS A 447 -32.86 -30.32 20.15
N THR A 448 -31.67 -30.66 20.67
CA THR A 448 -31.40 -32.06 21.02
C THR A 448 -32.14 -32.39 22.32
N PRO A 449 -33.09 -33.34 22.30
CA PRO A 449 -33.79 -33.73 23.54
C PRO A 449 -32.78 -34.27 24.56
N ALA A 450 -32.82 -33.72 25.75
CA ALA A 450 -32.07 -34.27 26.86
C ALA A 450 -32.58 -35.68 27.16
N GLY A 451 -31.78 -36.69 26.77
CA GLY A 451 -32.00 -38.08 27.23
C GLY A 451 -32.58 -39.02 26.19
N LYS A 452 -31.71 -39.76 25.52
CA LYS A 452 -31.83 -41.22 25.39
C LYS A 452 -30.45 -41.84 25.48
#